data_b9d20763a546ae59d71cdfa908d9bccb
#
_entry.id   b9d20763a546ae59d71cdfa908d9bccb
#
_cell.length_a   1.000
_cell.length_b   1.000
_cell.length_c   1.000
_cell.angle_alpha   90.00
_cell.angle_beta   90.00
_cell.angle_gamma   90.00
#
_symmetry.space_group_name_H-M   'P 1'
#
loop_
_entity.id
_entity.type
_entity.pdbx_description
1 polymer ?
#
loop_
_entity_poly.entity_id
_entity_poly.type
_entity_poly.pdbx_seq_one_letter_code
_entity_poly.pdbx_strand_id
1 'polypeptide(L)'
;MNLPVWKEVALKKILEDRYAVPVFLNNDANCFAKGEHIYGAGKTFTSFVGLSIGTGLGMGVILQNKLHNGLLCGAGEIGMVTYKDSIIEHYASSLFFEKKFNTSAKEMSILATQGDATAQQAYHEFGVHLGNAINNINYMIAPEAIVLGGSISKAAPLFQNSMNETLKTFAFPKQTEHLVIAISQVKGIAILGAAALCVE
;
A
#
# COMPACT_ATOMS: atom_id res chain seq x y z
N MET A 1 -2.81 -13.41 -9.64
CA MET A 1 -3.06 -12.69 -10.93
C MET A 1 -4.57 -12.54 -11.08
N ASN A 2 -5.06 -11.31 -11.17
CA ASN A 2 -6.50 -11.01 -11.11
C ASN A 2 -7.22 -11.10 -12.48
N LEU A 3 -6.46 -11.29 -13.57
CA LEU A 3 -6.98 -11.40 -14.93
C LEU A 3 -6.42 -12.65 -15.63
N PRO A 4 -6.88 -13.85 -15.26
CA PRO A 4 -6.28 -15.12 -15.71
C PRO A 4 -6.37 -15.37 -17.20
N VAL A 5 -7.28 -14.71 -17.91
CA VAL A 5 -7.43 -14.82 -19.37
C VAL A 5 -6.54 -13.83 -20.15
N TRP A 6 -5.93 -12.87 -19.48
CA TRP A 6 -5.02 -11.92 -20.10
C TRP A 6 -3.59 -12.48 -20.02
N LYS A 7 -3.02 -12.90 -21.13
CA LYS A 7 -1.62 -13.38 -21.19
C LYS A 7 -0.70 -12.26 -21.63
N GLU A 8 -0.76 -11.87 -22.90
CA GLU A 8 0.02 -10.77 -23.48
C GLU A 8 -0.93 -9.85 -24.23
N VAL A 9 -1.29 -8.73 -23.63
CA VAL A 9 -2.18 -7.74 -24.23
C VAL A 9 -1.41 -6.44 -24.42
N ALA A 10 -1.21 -6.03 -25.68
CA ALA A 10 -0.58 -4.76 -26.02
C ALA A 10 -1.55 -3.58 -25.75
N LEU A 11 -2.00 -3.43 -24.48
CA LEU A 11 -3.07 -2.52 -24.07
C LEU A 11 -2.77 -1.08 -24.48
N LYS A 12 -1.53 -0.61 -24.32
CA LYS A 12 -1.11 0.73 -24.75
C LYS A 12 -1.40 0.93 -26.23
N LYS A 13 -0.90 0.04 -27.08
CA LYS A 13 -1.09 0.14 -28.53
C LYS A 13 -2.57 0.10 -28.93
N ILE A 14 -3.36 -0.81 -28.34
CA ILE A 14 -4.80 -0.94 -28.62
C ILE A 14 -5.52 0.38 -28.32
N LEU A 15 -5.18 1.03 -27.20
CA LEU A 15 -5.82 2.28 -26.81
C LEU A 15 -5.34 3.46 -27.67
N GLU A 16 -4.04 3.53 -27.99
CA GLU A 16 -3.47 4.54 -28.89
C GLU A 16 -4.07 4.44 -30.30
N ASP A 17 -4.17 3.24 -30.85
CA ASP A 17 -4.78 2.99 -32.18
C ASP A 17 -6.27 3.38 -32.18
N ARG A 18 -7.00 3.17 -31.10
CA ARG A 18 -8.43 3.45 -30.98
C ARG A 18 -8.75 4.93 -30.81
N TYR A 19 -7.98 5.62 -29.99
CA TYR A 19 -8.30 6.99 -29.54
C TYR A 19 -7.41 8.05 -30.16
N ALA A 20 -6.36 7.67 -30.90
CA ALA A 20 -5.38 8.57 -31.52
C ALA A 20 -4.76 9.60 -30.55
N VAL A 21 -4.53 9.20 -29.30
CA VAL A 21 -3.88 10.00 -28.25
C VAL A 21 -2.79 9.18 -27.57
N PRO A 22 -1.72 9.82 -27.03
CA PRO A 22 -0.73 9.11 -26.23
C PRO A 22 -1.34 8.41 -25.02
N VAL A 23 -0.92 7.18 -24.74
CA VAL A 23 -1.38 6.40 -23.60
C VAL A 23 -0.21 6.09 -22.66
N PHE A 24 -0.40 6.38 -21.37
CA PHE A 24 0.54 6.08 -20.31
C PHE A 24 -0.04 4.98 -19.41
N LEU A 25 0.72 3.92 -19.21
CA LEU A 25 0.32 2.79 -18.35
C LEU A 25 1.26 2.68 -17.18
N ASN A 26 0.69 2.39 -16.00
CA ASN A 26 1.47 2.07 -14.81
C ASN A 26 0.68 1.10 -13.90
N ASN A 27 1.37 0.55 -12.90
CA ASN A 27 0.78 -0.24 -11.83
C ASN A 27 -0.12 0.66 -10.96
N ASP A 28 -1.20 0.12 -10.41
CA ASP A 28 -2.18 0.87 -9.61
C ASP A 28 -1.59 1.43 -8.30
N ALA A 29 -0.68 0.70 -7.66
CA ALA A 29 0.03 1.19 -6.48
C ALA A 29 1.01 2.32 -6.82
N ASN A 30 1.66 2.28 -7.99
CA ASN A 30 2.45 3.39 -8.51
C ASN A 30 1.58 4.61 -8.78
N CYS A 31 0.41 4.42 -9.38
CA CYS A 31 -0.57 5.50 -9.57
C CYS A 31 -1.06 6.06 -8.22
N PHE A 32 -1.28 5.20 -7.22
CA PHE A 32 -1.60 5.65 -5.86
C PHE A 32 -0.50 6.56 -5.30
N ALA A 33 0.76 6.12 -5.32
CA ALA A 33 1.88 6.92 -4.82
C ALA A 33 2.07 8.23 -5.60
N LYS A 34 1.92 8.20 -6.94
CA LYS A 34 1.97 9.41 -7.78
C LYS A 34 0.85 10.39 -7.43
N GLY A 35 -0.36 9.88 -7.21
CA GLY A 35 -1.49 10.69 -6.76
C GLY A 35 -1.23 11.35 -5.40
N GLU A 36 -0.74 10.59 -4.42
CA GLU A 36 -0.37 11.10 -3.11
C GLU A 36 0.73 12.16 -3.18
N HIS A 37 1.70 11.97 -4.08
CA HIS A 37 2.77 12.94 -4.29
C HIS A 37 2.24 14.29 -4.82
N ILE A 38 1.29 14.29 -5.73
CA ILE A 38 0.81 15.52 -6.37
C ILE A 38 -0.39 16.13 -5.64
N TYR A 39 -1.31 15.31 -5.15
CA TYR A 39 -2.62 15.77 -4.65
C TYR A 39 -2.88 15.42 -3.18
N GLY A 40 -2.09 14.52 -2.58
CA GLY A 40 -2.38 13.96 -1.28
C GLY A 40 -1.37 14.28 -0.18
N ALA A 41 -1.25 13.36 0.76
CA ALA A 41 -0.40 13.46 1.94
C ALA A 41 1.10 13.39 1.62
N GLY A 42 1.47 12.90 0.43
CA GLY A 42 2.85 12.78 -0.01
C GLY A 42 3.51 14.09 -0.47
N LYS A 43 2.76 15.19 -0.63
CA LYS A 43 3.22 16.47 -1.20
C LYS A 43 4.42 17.09 -0.49
N THR A 44 4.55 16.87 0.79
CA THR A 44 5.57 17.51 1.64
C THR A 44 6.85 16.69 1.76
N PHE A 45 6.86 15.47 1.21
CA PHE A 45 7.98 14.55 1.29
C PHE A 45 8.67 14.41 -0.07
N THR A 46 9.99 14.42 -0.08
CA THR A 46 10.78 14.20 -1.29
C THR A 46 10.94 12.72 -1.61
N SER A 47 10.93 11.88 -0.57
CA SER A 47 11.03 10.42 -0.69
C SER A 47 10.05 9.74 0.26
N PHE A 48 9.05 9.07 -0.26
CA PHE A 48 8.06 8.36 0.54
C PHE A 48 7.56 7.10 -0.17
N VAL A 49 6.88 6.26 0.58
CA VAL A 49 6.22 5.06 0.06
C VAL A 49 4.71 5.18 0.26
N GLY A 50 3.96 4.92 -0.81
CA GLY A 50 2.52 4.73 -0.75
C GLY A 50 2.19 3.24 -0.60
N LEU A 51 1.50 2.84 0.48
CA LEU A 51 0.99 1.49 0.68
C LEU A 51 -0.52 1.46 0.49
N SER A 52 -0.98 0.76 -0.54
CA SER A 52 -2.40 0.50 -0.80
C SER A 52 -2.82 -0.82 -0.18
N ILE A 53 -3.61 -0.77 0.88
CA ILE A 53 -4.03 -1.93 1.69
C ILE A 53 -5.50 -2.23 1.40
N GLY A 54 -5.75 -3.28 0.64
CA GLY A 54 -7.09 -3.70 0.22
C GLY A 54 -7.17 -5.21 0.07
N THR A 55 -7.65 -5.71 -1.08
CA THR A 55 -7.63 -7.14 -1.43
C THR A 55 -6.21 -7.70 -1.40
N GLY A 56 -5.25 -6.91 -1.86
CA GLY A 56 -3.82 -7.18 -1.76
C GLY A 56 -3.08 -6.07 -1.01
N LEU A 57 -1.74 -6.14 -1.05
CA LEU A 57 -0.83 -5.13 -0.53
C LEU A 57 0.05 -4.61 -1.67
N GLY A 58 -0.31 -3.44 -2.21
CA GLY A 58 0.48 -2.76 -3.24
C GLY A 58 1.36 -1.66 -2.64
N MET A 59 2.54 -1.46 -3.24
CA MET A 59 3.47 -0.41 -2.83
C MET A 59 3.92 0.39 -4.06
N GLY A 60 3.79 1.71 -4.00
CA GLY A 60 4.42 2.62 -4.93
C GLY A 60 5.50 3.45 -4.24
N VAL A 61 6.56 3.77 -4.95
CA VAL A 61 7.76 4.37 -4.37
C VAL A 61 8.06 5.72 -5.04
N ILE A 62 8.12 6.78 -4.25
CA ILE A 62 8.62 8.09 -4.68
C ILE A 62 10.00 8.28 -4.09
N LEU A 63 11.00 8.54 -4.94
CA LEU A 63 12.38 8.87 -4.54
C LEU A 63 12.79 10.19 -5.19
N GLN A 64 13.25 11.14 -4.37
CA GLN A 64 13.71 12.45 -4.84
C GLN A 64 12.68 13.13 -5.77
N ASN A 65 11.43 13.16 -5.34
CA ASN A 65 10.27 13.70 -6.07
C ASN A 65 9.91 12.97 -7.38
N LYS A 66 10.46 11.77 -7.62
CA LYS A 66 10.19 10.99 -8.84
C LYS A 66 9.59 9.64 -8.50
N LEU A 67 8.62 9.22 -9.29
CA LEU A 67 8.09 7.87 -9.22
C LEU A 67 9.15 6.86 -9.67
N HIS A 68 9.48 5.92 -8.78
CA HIS A 68 10.40 4.83 -9.09
C HIS A 68 9.63 3.63 -9.65
N ASN A 69 9.57 3.53 -10.97
CA ASN A 69 8.82 2.48 -11.64
C ASN A 69 9.49 1.10 -11.59
N GLY A 70 10.82 1.07 -11.55
CA GLY A 70 11.55 -0.17 -11.79
C GLY A 70 11.39 -0.70 -13.23
N LEU A 71 11.83 -1.93 -13.45
CA LEU A 71 11.65 -2.62 -14.72
C LEU A 71 10.17 -3.03 -14.86
N LEU A 72 9.55 -2.70 -15.97
CA LEU A 72 8.15 -3.03 -16.30
C LEU A 72 7.14 -2.62 -15.20
N CYS A 73 7.38 -1.48 -14.55
CA CYS A 73 6.60 -0.98 -13.43
C CYS A 73 6.54 -1.91 -12.21
N GLY A 74 7.52 -2.80 -12.07
CA GLY A 74 7.56 -3.84 -11.03
C GLY A 74 8.32 -3.44 -9.75
N ALA A 75 8.65 -2.16 -9.55
CA ALA A 75 9.16 -1.73 -8.25
C ALA A 75 8.02 -1.73 -7.21
N GLY A 76 8.32 -2.16 -5.99
CA GLY A 76 7.34 -2.05 -4.91
C GLY A 76 6.51 -3.31 -4.65
N GLU A 77 6.91 -4.48 -5.12
CA GLU A 77 6.22 -5.75 -4.88
C GLU A 77 6.43 -6.30 -3.46
N ILE A 78 6.28 -5.45 -2.45
CA ILE A 78 6.49 -5.82 -1.02
C ILE A 78 5.54 -6.93 -0.59
N GLY A 79 4.33 -6.99 -1.14
CA GLY A 79 3.35 -8.03 -0.84
C GLY A 79 3.85 -9.44 -1.16
N MET A 80 4.71 -9.58 -2.16
CA MET A 80 5.26 -10.86 -2.63
C MET A 80 6.49 -11.33 -1.85
N VAL A 81 7.04 -10.51 -0.95
CA VAL A 81 8.19 -10.89 -0.12
C VAL A 81 7.79 -12.00 0.84
N THR A 82 8.64 -13.02 0.96
CA THR A 82 8.45 -14.15 1.88
C THR A 82 8.35 -13.65 3.32
N TYR A 83 7.33 -14.11 4.02
CA TYR A 83 7.08 -13.76 5.41
C TYR A 83 6.41 -14.91 6.14
N LYS A 84 6.98 -15.31 7.27
CA LYS A 84 6.56 -16.51 8.01
C LYS A 84 6.52 -17.74 7.08
N ASP A 85 5.38 -18.38 6.98
CA ASP A 85 5.14 -19.58 6.15
C ASP A 85 4.54 -19.25 4.77
N SER A 86 4.48 -17.94 4.40
CA SER A 86 3.90 -17.50 3.14
C SER A 86 4.54 -16.20 2.62
N ILE A 87 3.73 -15.21 2.25
CA ILE A 87 4.15 -13.88 1.76
C ILE A 87 3.49 -12.78 2.59
N ILE A 88 4.07 -11.58 2.60
CA ILE A 88 3.57 -10.44 3.40
C ILE A 88 2.10 -10.15 3.10
N GLU A 89 1.66 -10.21 1.85
CA GLU A 89 0.28 -9.91 1.44
C GLU A 89 -0.75 -10.78 2.18
N HIS A 90 -0.44 -12.03 2.47
CA HIS A 90 -1.34 -12.93 3.19
C HIS A 90 -1.57 -12.52 4.65
N TYR A 91 -0.72 -11.66 5.20
CA TYR A 91 -0.76 -11.20 6.58
C TYR A 91 -1.10 -9.73 6.72
N ALA A 92 -0.83 -8.91 5.69
CA ALA A 92 -1.01 -7.47 5.74
C ALA A 92 -1.99 -6.94 4.67
N SER A 93 -2.99 -7.76 4.28
CA SER A 93 -4.09 -7.37 3.39
C SER A 93 -5.43 -7.96 3.88
N SER A 94 -6.51 -7.85 3.08
CA SER A 94 -7.79 -8.48 3.42
C SER A 94 -7.70 -10.01 3.54
N LEU A 95 -6.75 -10.61 2.84
CA LEU A 95 -6.50 -12.06 2.87
C LEU A 95 -6.19 -12.58 4.29
N PHE A 96 -5.62 -11.77 5.16
CA PHE A 96 -5.42 -12.14 6.56
C PHE A 96 -6.73 -12.47 7.27
N PHE A 97 -7.73 -11.62 7.11
CA PHE A 97 -9.05 -11.80 7.73
C PHE A 97 -9.82 -12.95 7.08
N GLU A 98 -9.78 -13.04 5.76
CA GLU A 98 -10.46 -14.08 4.99
C GLU A 98 -9.91 -15.48 5.33
N LYS A 99 -8.58 -15.65 5.31
CA LYS A 99 -7.95 -16.94 5.55
C LYS A 99 -8.03 -17.41 7.00
N LYS A 100 -7.88 -16.48 7.96
CA LYS A 100 -7.79 -16.84 9.39
C LYS A 100 -9.15 -16.90 10.07
N PHE A 101 -10.09 -16.02 9.67
CA PHE A 101 -11.37 -15.82 10.36
C PHE A 101 -12.57 -16.08 9.47
N ASN A 102 -12.36 -16.42 8.18
CA ASN A 102 -13.42 -16.63 7.19
C ASN A 102 -14.42 -15.47 7.11
N THR A 103 -13.93 -14.25 7.23
CA THR A 103 -14.74 -13.01 7.22
C THR A 103 -13.99 -11.87 6.53
N SER A 104 -14.69 -10.81 6.14
CA SER A 104 -14.07 -9.65 5.52
C SER A 104 -13.43 -8.72 6.56
N ALA A 105 -12.38 -7.99 6.15
CA ALA A 105 -11.79 -6.94 6.98
C ALA A 105 -12.85 -5.91 7.43
N LYS A 106 -13.83 -5.60 6.58
CA LYS A 106 -14.90 -4.65 6.89
C LYS A 106 -15.81 -5.17 8.02
N GLU A 107 -16.30 -6.40 7.92
CA GLU A 107 -17.13 -7.01 8.97
C GLU A 107 -16.37 -7.07 10.29
N MET A 108 -15.09 -7.50 10.23
CA MET A 108 -14.23 -7.55 11.40
C MET A 108 -14.04 -6.15 12.02
N SER A 109 -13.95 -5.07 11.20
CA SER A 109 -13.83 -3.71 11.73
C SER A 109 -15.10 -3.26 12.46
N ILE A 110 -16.27 -3.65 11.99
CA ILE A 110 -17.54 -3.36 12.64
C ILE A 110 -17.61 -4.07 14.00
N LEU A 111 -17.30 -5.36 14.04
CA LEU A 111 -17.29 -6.14 15.28
C LEU A 111 -16.29 -5.60 16.30
N ALA A 112 -15.07 -5.25 15.86
CA ALA A 112 -14.04 -4.66 16.72
C ALA A 112 -14.52 -3.33 17.32
N THR A 113 -15.18 -2.49 16.54
CA THR A 113 -15.75 -1.22 17.01
C THR A 113 -16.88 -1.41 18.00
N GLN A 114 -17.61 -2.52 17.90
CA GLN A 114 -18.66 -2.91 18.84
C GLN A 114 -18.13 -3.58 20.12
N GLY A 115 -16.80 -3.76 20.22
CA GLY A 115 -16.17 -4.32 21.42
C GLY A 115 -15.93 -5.83 21.38
N ASP A 116 -16.11 -6.49 20.23
CA ASP A 116 -15.79 -7.91 20.10
C ASP A 116 -14.29 -8.14 20.30
N ALA A 117 -13.93 -8.93 21.32
CA ALA A 117 -12.56 -9.16 21.71
C ALA A 117 -11.75 -9.92 20.63
N THR A 118 -12.38 -10.84 19.90
CA THR A 118 -11.73 -11.60 18.82
C THR A 118 -11.38 -10.68 17.66
N ALA A 119 -12.31 -9.80 17.29
CA ALA A 119 -12.10 -8.84 16.23
C ALA A 119 -11.06 -7.77 16.59
N GLN A 120 -11.04 -7.30 17.84
CA GLN A 120 -10.00 -6.41 18.35
C GLN A 120 -8.62 -7.07 18.32
N GLN A 121 -8.53 -8.33 18.75
CA GLN A 121 -7.29 -9.10 18.70
C GLN A 121 -6.82 -9.36 17.26
N ALA A 122 -7.75 -9.59 16.33
CA ALA A 122 -7.43 -9.75 14.90
C ALA A 122 -6.80 -8.48 14.32
N TYR A 123 -7.36 -7.30 14.62
CA TYR A 123 -6.79 -6.04 14.19
C TYR A 123 -5.46 -5.71 14.88
N HIS A 124 -5.30 -6.08 16.14
CA HIS A 124 -4.02 -5.98 16.82
C HIS A 124 -2.94 -6.82 16.09
N GLU A 125 -3.24 -8.07 15.78
CA GLU A 125 -2.31 -8.95 15.06
C GLU A 125 -2.02 -8.43 13.64
N PHE A 126 -3.04 -7.97 12.94
CA PHE A 126 -2.88 -7.32 11.64
C PHE A 126 -1.91 -6.13 11.71
N GLY A 127 -2.02 -5.29 12.75
CA GLY A 127 -1.12 -4.17 12.96
C GLY A 127 0.34 -4.60 13.18
N VAL A 128 0.57 -5.70 13.90
CA VAL A 128 1.91 -6.29 14.05
C VAL A 128 2.47 -6.71 12.68
N HIS A 129 1.68 -7.36 11.84
CA HIS A 129 2.12 -7.79 10.52
C HIS A 129 2.41 -6.59 9.60
N LEU A 130 1.57 -5.58 9.61
CA LEU A 130 1.79 -4.36 8.83
C LEU A 130 3.05 -3.61 9.31
N GLY A 131 3.28 -3.53 10.63
CA GLY A 131 4.49 -2.96 11.20
C GLY A 131 5.76 -3.67 10.75
N ASN A 132 5.73 -5.01 10.66
CA ASN A 132 6.85 -5.78 10.11
C ASN A 132 7.06 -5.52 8.61
N ALA A 133 5.98 -5.39 7.83
CA ALA A 133 6.08 -5.00 6.42
C ALA A 133 6.75 -3.63 6.27
N ILE A 134 6.36 -2.65 7.09
CA ILE A 134 6.96 -1.31 7.09
C ILE A 134 8.43 -1.36 7.53
N ASN A 135 8.80 -2.16 8.51
CA ASN A 135 10.19 -2.35 8.90
C ASN A 135 11.03 -2.92 7.75
N ASN A 136 10.50 -3.87 6.96
CA ASN A 136 11.18 -4.35 5.76
C ASN A 136 11.38 -3.23 4.72
N ILE A 137 10.39 -2.37 4.53
CA ILE A 137 10.52 -1.19 3.66
C ILE A 137 11.60 -0.24 4.18
N ASN A 138 11.64 0.02 5.47
CA ASN A 138 12.64 0.88 6.09
C ASN A 138 14.07 0.34 5.88
N TYR A 139 14.28 -0.98 5.99
CA TYR A 139 15.58 -1.59 5.70
C TYR A 139 16.05 -1.42 4.25
N MET A 140 15.12 -1.34 3.30
CA MET A 140 15.45 -1.28 1.87
C MET A 140 15.48 0.15 1.32
N ILE A 141 14.60 1.04 1.80
CA ILE A 141 14.33 2.34 1.18
C ILE A 141 14.62 3.50 2.12
N ALA A 142 14.40 3.35 3.44
CA ALA A 142 14.50 4.41 4.43
C ALA A 142 13.74 5.70 4.03
N PRO A 143 12.42 5.62 3.77
CA PRO A 143 11.66 6.77 3.31
C PRO A 143 11.40 7.78 4.44
N GLU A 144 11.11 9.04 4.10
CA GLU A 144 10.65 10.06 5.05
C GLU A 144 9.25 9.74 5.60
N ALA A 145 8.40 9.11 4.78
CA ALA A 145 7.04 8.78 5.16
C ALA A 145 6.53 7.48 4.51
N ILE A 146 5.53 6.88 5.17
CA ILE A 146 4.65 5.86 4.60
C ILE A 146 3.23 6.42 4.55
N VAL A 147 2.64 6.50 3.37
CA VAL A 147 1.24 6.91 3.19
C VAL A 147 0.38 5.66 3.03
N LEU A 148 -0.47 5.39 4.01
CA LEU A 148 -1.37 4.24 4.01
C LEU A 148 -2.68 4.60 3.30
N GLY A 149 -3.03 3.83 2.28
CA GLY A 149 -4.28 3.95 1.53
C GLY A 149 -5.00 2.63 1.38
N GLY A 150 -6.02 2.60 0.53
CA GLY A 150 -6.88 1.44 0.34
C GLY A 150 -8.00 1.33 1.37
N SER A 151 -8.83 0.29 1.25
CA SER A 151 -10.05 0.17 2.06
C SER A 151 -9.77 -0.08 3.55
N ILE A 152 -8.70 -0.82 3.86
CA ILE A 152 -8.35 -1.21 5.24
C ILE A 152 -7.72 -0.04 6.00
N SER A 153 -7.06 0.92 5.33
CA SER A 153 -6.48 2.08 6.00
C SER A 153 -7.48 2.89 6.82
N LYS A 154 -8.77 2.84 6.47
CA LYS A 154 -9.85 3.49 7.22
C LYS A 154 -10.06 2.91 8.62
N ALA A 155 -9.63 1.68 8.85
CA ALA A 155 -9.66 1.02 10.16
C ALA A 155 -8.36 1.27 10.97
N ALA A 156 -7.53 2.25 10.60
CA ALA A 156 -6.27 2.57 11.27
C ALA A 156 -6.38 2.67 12.80
N PRO A 157 -7.42 3.25 13.40
CA PRO A 157 -7.54 3.30 14.86
C PRO A 157 -7.53 1.93 15.54
N LEU A 158 -7.89 0.85 14.83
CA LEU A 158 -7.93 -0.51 15.38
C LEU A 158 -6.56 -1.20 15.36
N PHE A 159 -5.64 -0.80 14.47
CA PHE A 159 -4.35 -1.48 14.31
C PHE A 159 -3.13 -0.56 14.49
N GLN A 160 -3.30 0.76 14.47
CA GLN A 160 -2.15 1.68 14.49
C GLN A 160 -1.27 1.54 15.75
N ASN A 161 -1.85 1.21 16.91
CA ASN A 161 -1.08 1.07 18.13
C ASN A 161 -0.11 -0.11 18.04
N SER A 162 -0.58 -1.30 17.65
CA SER A 162 0.26 -2.48 17.51
C SER A 162 1.26 -2.35 16.34
N MET A 163 0.87 -1.67 15.26
CA MET A 163 1.78 -1.31 14.18
C MET A 163 2.92 -0.42 14.72
N ASN A 164 2.60 0.66 15.45
CA ASN A 164 3.61 1.57 16.00
C ASN A 164 4.52 0.89 17.03
N GLU A 165 3.99 0.01 17.89
CA GLU A 165 4.82 -0.78 18.80
C GLU A 165 5.78 -1.69 18.02
N THR A 166 5.33 -2.28 16.92
CA THR A 166 6.20 -3.10 16.07
C THR A 166 7.28 -2.25 15.39
N LEU A 167 6.99 -1.03 14.97
CA LEU A 167 8.00 -0.13 14.38
C LEU A 167 9.14 0.18 15.37
N LYS A 168 8.89 0.20 16.68
CA LYS A 168 9.93 0.38 17.70
C LYS A 168 10.94 -0.76 17.77
N THR A 169 10.62 -1.93 17.20
CA THR A 169 11.55 -3.07 17.11
C THR A 169 12.58 -2.94 15.99
N PHE A 170 12.50 -1.89 15.17
CA PHE A 170 13.44 -1.63 14.10
C PHE A 170 14.86 -1.45 14.63
N ALA A 171 15.85 -2.03 13.93
CA ALA A 171 17.23 -2.07 14.41
C ALA A 171 17.91 -0.68 14.52
N PHE A 172 17.36 0.34 13.84
CA PHE A 172 17.90 1.70 13.82
C PHE A 172 16.86 2.71 14.33
N PRO A 173 16.63 2.83 15.65
CA PRO A 173 15.53 3.62 16.23
C PRO A 173 15.45 5.07 15.75
N LYS A 174 16.59 5.74 15.58
CA LYS A 174 16.64 7.12 15.07
C LYS A 174 15.96 7.30 13.72
N GLN A 175 15.96 6.28 12.88
CA GLN A 175 15.31 6.31 11.58
C GLN A 175 13.78 6.24 11.70
N THR A 176 13.27 5.40 12.61
CA THR A 176 11.83 5.30 12.86
C THR A 176 11.26 6.46 13.67
N GLU A 177 12.09 7.16 14.47
CA GLU A 177 11.71 8.39 15.16
C GLU A 177 11.34 9.52 14.19
N HIS A 178 11.93 9.54 13.00
CA HIS A 178 11.67 10.53 11.94
C HIS A 178 10.65 10.05 10.90
N LEU A 179 10.29 8.77 10.92
CA LEU A 179 9.34 8.21 9.97
C LEU A 179 7.92 8.72 10.23
N VAL A 180 7.31 9.33 9.23
CA VAL A 180 5.91 9.77 9.30
C VAL A 180 5.00 8.69 8.74
N ILE A 181 4.00 8.28 9.52
CA ILE A 181 2.90 7.44 9.03
C ILE A 181 1.68 8.33 8.78
N ALA A 182 1.27 8.47 7.53
CA ALA A 182 0.12 9.26 7.12
C ALA A 182 -0.98 8.38 6.54
N ILE A 183 -2.23 8.81 6.68
CA ILE A 183 -3.39 8.13 6.09
C ILE A 183 -3.90 8.95 4.89
N SER A 184 -4.07 8.30 3.75
CA SER A 184 -4.66 8.88 2.55
C SER A 184 -6.08 9.39 2.81
N GLN A 185 -6.34 10.66 2.44
CA GLN A 185 -7.64 11.31 2.63
C GLN A 185 -8.35 11.62 1.31
N VAL A 186 -7.63 11.62 0.19
CA VAL A 186 -8.17 12.03 -1.11
C VAL A 186 -8.90 10.87 -1.78
N LYS A 187 -10.19 11.05 -2.03
CA LYS A 187 -10.99 10.04 -2.73
C LYS A 187 -10.54 9.91 -4.18
N GLY A 188 -10.37 8.66 -4.65
CA GLY A 188 -9.97 8.39 -6.03
C GLY A 188 -8.53 8.77 -6.35
N ILE A 189 -7.66 8.86 -5.35
CA ILE A 189 -6.28 9.32 -5.48
C ILE A 189 -5.46 8.55 -6.52
N ALA A 190 -5.66 7.23 -6.65
CA ALA A 190 -4.98 6.43 -7.67
C ALA A 190 -5.42 6.80 -9.10
N ILE A 191 -6.70 7.19 -9.30
CA ILE A 191 -7.19 7.67 -10.59
C ILE A 191 -6.57 9.03 -10.92
N LEU A 192 -6.48 9.92 -9.93
CA LEU A 192 -5.78 11.21 -10.10
C LEU A 192 -4.30 10.99 -10.39
N GLY A 193 -3.67 10.01 -9.76
CA GLY A 193 -2.29 9.64 -10.03
C GLY A 193 -2.08 9.05 -11.42
N ALA A 194 -3.02 8.24 -11.91
CA ALA A 194 -2.99 7.76 -13.31
C ALA A 194 -3.11 8.93 -14.30
N ALA A 195 -4.00 9.89 -14.07
CA ALA A 195 -4.09 11.11 -14.87
C ALA A 195 -2.80 11.94 -14.83
N ALA A 196 -2.12 11.97 -13.69
CA ALA A 196 -0.86 12.71 -13.51
C ALA A 196 0.34 12.08 -14.25
N LEU A 197 0.22 10.86 -14.77
CA LEU A 197 1.25 10.28 -15.65
C LEU A 197 1.33 11.00 -17.01
N CYS A 198 0.29 11.75 -17.39
CA CYS A 198 0.22 12.45 -18.67
C CYS A 198 0.91 13.84 -18.66
N VAL A 199 1.36 14.32 -17.51
CA VAL A 199 1.88 15.71 -17.33
C VAL A 199 3.33 15.74 -16.83
N GLU A 200 4.11 14.70 -17.06
CA GLU A 200 5.56 14.65 -16.82
C GLU A 200 6.36 15.13 -18.02
#